data_fe411cf1bcec6689d8d7e1292056ff17
#
_entry.id   fe411cf1bcec6689d8d7e1292056ff17
#
_cell.length_a   1.000
_cell.length_b   1.000
_cell.length_c   1.000
_cell.angle_alpha   90.00
_cell.angle_beta   90.00
_cell.angle_gamma   90.00
#
_symmetry.space_group_name_H-M   'P 1'
#
loop_
_entity.id
_entity.type
_entity.pdbx_description
1 polymer ?
#
loop_
_entity_poly.entity_id
_entity_poly.type
_entity_poly.pdbx_seq_one_letter_code
_entity_poly.pdbx_strand_id
1 'polypeptide(L)'
;MQIKLLFSKNVFLAVKPFSALKESFREGYGKQKLIKDIIAGLTVGVIAIPLSMALAIASGVPPQHGLYTAIVAGIVIALTGGSRFNISGPTAAFVVILYPVTQQFGLSGLLMATLLSGIILVIMALSRLGRLIEYIPLPVTLGFTCGIGITIGTLQIKDFLGLDIAQMPSHYIEKVQAILTALPTISWANTAVGVVTLFILTQWHKLRLPVPGHLPAVIIGTLMALALGQFGFSVETIGTAFQYTLSDGTTGHGIPNVLPEFALPWNIPNAQGEIINWNFDRIQTLLPAAFSMAVLGAIESLLCAVILDNMTDTKHRSNNELLAQGLGNIVSPFLGGITATAAIARSAANVKSGAVSPISSVVHALLVLFSLLFFANALSYLPLSSMAALLLMVAWHMANVPEIIRLARRSTQNEIAVLFTCLILTVLFDMVIAISVGVLLASLLFIRTIAEMTKAIELPAPEDLNDILAYRISGPLFFAAADKLFADLHDKTVHTDHEIKHIVLQCDAVTVLDTGGIHALTHFVQHMLPHQQIYLCNMQFQPLRMLVKSNSVPELQKINYGSDLQDVFNKIREFEQANP
;
A
#
# COMPACT_ATOMS: atom_id res chain seq x y z
N MET A 1 32.58 2.37 -5.85
CA MET A 1 32.20 2.74 -7.23
C MET A 1 30.69 2.82 -7.46
N GLN A 2 29.83 2.19 -6.65
CA GLN A 2 28.37 2.22 -6.82
C GLN A 2 27.66 3.47 -6.27
N ILE A 3 28.21 4.21 -5.31
CA ILE A 3 27.59 5.39 -4.72
C ILE A 3 27.62 6.62 -5.68
N LYS A 4 28.59 6.69 -6.60
CA LYS A 4 28.65 7.75 -7.63
C LYS A 4 27.57 7.63 -8.72
N LEU A 5 26.91 6.48 -8.85
CA LEU A 5 25.82 6.26 -9.81
C LEU A 5 24.46 6.82 -9.32
N LEU A 6 24.29 6.99 -8.01
CA LEU A 6 23.06 7.56 -7.42
C LEU A 6 22.93 9.07 -7.63
N PHE A 7 24.05 9.79 -7.86
CA PHE A 7 24.09 11.24 -8.07
C PHE A 7 24.46 11.67 -9.49
N SER A 8 24.35 10.78 -10.49
CA SER A 8 24.59 11.15 -11.87
C SER A 8 23.47 12.08 -12.37
N LYS A 9 23.79 13.06 -13.23
CA LYS A 9 22.84 13.99 -13.87
C LYS A 9 21.63 13.29 -14.52
N ASN A 10 21.70 11.99 -14.77
CA ASN A 10 20.64 11.16 -15.36
C ASN A 10 19.52 10.77 -14.35
N VAL A 11 19.71 10.96 -13.04
CA VAL A 11 18.68 10.64 -12.03
C VAL A 11 17.53 11.63 -12.12
N PHE A 12 17.82 12.92 -12.26
CA PHE A 12 16.82 13.98 -12.42
C PHE A 12 16.08 13.90 -13.79
N LEU A 13 16.70 13.31 -14.81
CA LEU A 13 16.10 13.14 -16.14
C LEU A 13 15.09 11.97 -16.21
N ALA A 14 15.07 11.08 -15.23
CA ALA A 14 14.22 9.89 -15.24
C ALA A 14 12.81 10.14 -14.70
N VAL A 15 12.61 11.18 -13.87
CA VAL A 15 11.31 11.57 -13.31
C VAL A 15 10.85 12.84 -14.02
N LYS A 16 9.74 12.74 -14.74
CA LYS A 16 9.20 13.84 -15.55
C LYS A 16 7.83 14.25 -15.00
N PRO A 17 7.73 15.39 -14.28
CA PRO A 17 6.43 15.91 -13.87
C PRO A 17 5.56 16.20 -15.10
N PHE A 18 4.25 16.23 -14.90
CA PHE A 18 3.23 16.46 -15.94
C PHE A 18 3.19 15.36 -17.02
N SER A 19 3.66 14.15 -16.73
CA SER A 19 3.79 13.11 -17.76
C SER A 19 2.43 12.63 -18.26
N ALA A 20 1.49 12.34 -17.40
CA ALA A 20 0.15 11.88 -17.77
C ALA A 20 -0.62 12.96 -18.55
N LEU A 21 -0.52 14.22 -18.11
CA LEU A 21 -1.14 15.36 -18.79
C LEU A 21 -0.57 15.54 -20.21
N LYS A 22 0.76 15.55 -20.34
CA LYS A 22 1.43 15.67 -21.65
C LYS A 22 1.06 14.54 -22.60
N GLU A 23 0.99 13.30 -22.11
CA GLU A 23 0.57 12.15 -22.93
C GLU A 23 -0.87 12.30 -23.41
N SER A 24 -1.79 12.68 -22.53
CA SER A 24 -3.20 12.90 -22.89
C SER A 24 -3.36 13.96 -23.99
N PHE A 25 -2.59 15.05 -23.92
CA PHE A 25 -2.62 16.09 -24.97
C PHE A 25 -1.94 15.63 -26.29
N ARG A 26 -0.87 14.86 -26.22
CA ARG A 26 -0.19 14.30 -27.41
C ARG A 26 -1.06 13.31 -28.18
N GLU A 27 -1.94 12.59 -27.50
CA GLU A 27 -2.92 11.66 -28.10
C GLU A 27 -4.14 12.38 -28.72
N GLY A 28 -4.10 13.71 -28.80
CA GLY A 28 -5.18 14.54 -29.34
C GLY A 28 -6.30 14.74 -28.33
N TYR A 29 -6.26 15.86 -27.61
CA TYR A 29 -7.27 16.24 -26.62
C TYR A 29 -8.24 17.27 -27.22
N GLY A 30 -9.42 16.81 -27.63
CA GLY A 30 -10.46 17.63 -28.24
C GLY A 30 -11.68 17.86 -27.36
N LYS A 31 -12.64 18.64 -27.83
CA LYS A 31 -13.86 19.03 -27.11
C LYS A 31 -14.65 17.83 -26.53
N GLN A 32 -14.72 16.73 -27.27
CA GLN A 32 -15.43 15.53 -26.81
C GLN A 32 -14.77 14.89 -25.57
N LYS A 33 -13.42 14.85 -25.56
CA LYS A 33 -12.65 14.34 -24.40
C LYS A 33 -12.82 15.27 -23.19
N LEU A 34 -12.82 16.60 -23.41
CA LEU A 34 -13.06 17.58 -22.36
C LEU A 34 -14.44 17.40 -21.72
N ILE A 35 -15.50 17.21 -22.51
CA ILE A 35 -16.86 16.98 -22.00
C ILE A 35 -16.91 15.71 -21.13
N LYS A 36 -16.25 14.63 -21.55
CA LYS A 36 -16.16 13.40 -20.76
C LYS A 36 -15.48 13.63 -19.42
N ASP A 37 -14.35 14.35 -19.40
CA ASP A 37 -13.63 14.68 -18.18
C ASP A 37 -14.43 15.60 -17.26
N ILE A 38 -15.19 16.56 -17.81
CA ILE A 38 -16.10 17.41 -17.03
C ILE A 38 -17.18 16.55 -16.35
N ILE A 39 -17.87 15.69 -17.09
CA ILE A 39 -18.94 14.84 -16.54
C ILE A 39 -18.37 13.91 -15.46
N ALA A 40 -17.23 13.27 -15.73
CA ALA A 40 -16.58 12.39 -14.77
C ALA A 40 -16.12 13.13 -13.52
N GLY A 41 -15.47 14.28 -13.67
CA GLY A 41 -15.03 15.12 -12.56
C GLY A 41 -16.18 15.62 -11.70
N LEU A 42 -17.27 16.07 -12.29
CA LEU A 42 -18.49 16.48 -11.57
C LEU A 42 -19.10 15.31 -10.80
N THR A 43 -19.23 14.14 -11.44
CA THR A 43 -19.79 12.94 -10.79
C THR A 43 -18.99 12.54 -9.56
N VAL A 44 -17.66 12.52 -9.65
CA VAL A 44 -16.80 12.14 -8.54
C VAL A 44 -16.71 13.24 -7.49
N GLY A 45 -16.72 14.52 -7.89
CA GLY A 45 -16.69 15.65 -6.98
C GLY A 45 -17.87 15.68 -6.01
N VAL A 46 -19.05 15.35 -6.50
CA VAL A 46 -20.27 15.22 -5.67
C VAL A 46 -20.10 14.16 -4.57
N ILE A 47 -19.45 13.02 -4.88
CA ILE A 47 -19.16 11.98 -3.89
C ILE A 47 -18.09 12.45 -2.90
N ALA A 48 -17.11 13.18 -3.39
CA ALA A 48 -15.93 13.56 -2.62
C ALA A 48 -16.21 14.62 -1.56
N ILE A 49 -17.18 15.51 -1.77
CA ILE A 49 -17.49 16.60 -0.83
C ILE A 49 -17.80 16.06 0.57
N PRO A 50 -18.89 15.29 0.79
CA PRO A 50 -19.20 14.79 2.13
C PRO A 50 -18.14 13.83 2.65
N LEU A 51 -17.54 13.02 1.77
CA LEU A 51 -16.53 12.05 2.17
C LEU A 51 -15.23 12.72 2.65
N SER A 52 -14.78 13.80 1.99
CA SER A 52 -13.57 14.51 2.41
C SER A 52 -13.76 15.19 3.77
N MET A 53 -14.95 15.73 4.05
CA MET A 53 -15.30 16.29 5.36
C MET A 53 -15.33 15.20 6.44
N ALA A 54 -15.98 14.07 6.16
CA ALA A 54 -16.06 12.95 7.08
C ALA A 54 -14.66 12.42 7.46
N LEU A 55 -13.74 12.36 6.49
CA LEU A 55 -12.37 11.90 6.71
C LEU A 55 -11.54 12.89 7.54
N ALA A 56 -11.74 14.19 7.36
CA ALA A 56 -11.12 15.21 8.21
C ALA A 56 -11.61 15.06 9.67
N ILE A 57 -12.92 14.97 9.87
CA ILE A 57 -13.53 14.76 11.19
C ILE A 57 -13.00 13.49 11.84
N ALA A 58 -12.97 12.37 11.11
CA ALA A 58 -12.42 11.12 11.60
C ALA A 58 -10.91 11.20 11.94
N SER A 59 -10.18 12.11 11.29
CA SER A 59 -8.77 12.39 11.59
C SER A 59 -8.57 13.37 12.75
N GLY A 60 -9.66 13.81 13.39
CA GLY A 60 -9.64 14.72 14.55
C GLY A 60 -9.44 16.19 14.19
N VAL A 61 -9.69 16.59 12.95
CA VAL A 61 -9.58 17.99 12.51
C VAL A 61 -10.91 18.50 11.94
N PRO A 62 -11.15 19.81 11.93
CA PRO A 62 -12.34 20.40 11.35
C PRO A 62 -12.57 20.02 9.87
N PRO A 63 -13.83 19.92 9.42
CA PRO A 63 -14.19 19.37 8.10
C PRO A 63 -13.58 20.14 6.91
N GLN A 64 -13.34 21.44 7.04
CA GLN A 64 -12.75 22.26 5.96
C GLN A 64 -11.36 21.77 5.54
N HIS A 65 -10.55 21.20 6.44
CA HIS A 65 -9.22 20.70 6.11
C HIS A 65 -9.27 19.52 5.12
N GLY A 66 -10.33 18.72 5.16
CA GLY A 66 -10.57 17.68 4.16
C GLY A 66 -10.91 18.25 2.78
N LEU A 67 -11.73 19.32 2.73
CA LEU A 67 -12.03 20.03 1.49
C LEU A 67 -10.79 20.71 0.91
N TYR A 68 -10.00 21.40 1.75
CA TYR A 68 -8.73 22.01 1.33
C TYR A 68 -7.77 20.99 0.75
N THR A 69 -7.69 19.80 1.34
CA THR A 69 -6.88 18.70 0.81
C THR A 69 -7.35 18.26 -0.57
N ALA A 70 -8.66 18.03 -0.74
CA ALA A 70 -9.24 17.60 -2.02
C ALA A 70 -9.04 18.65 -3.13
N ILE A 71 -9.04 19.94 -2.77
CA ILE A 71 -8.80 21.05 -3.68
C ILE A 71 -7.31 21.14 -4.04
N VAL A 72 -6.47 21.39 -3.05
CA VAL A 72 -5.07 21.77 -3.25
C VAL A 72 -4.24 20.58 -3.70
N ALA A 73 -4.20 19.51 -2.90
CA ALA A 73 -3.47 18.31 -3.27
C ALA A 73 -4.07 17.66 -4.53
N GLY A 74 -5.41 17.65 -4.66
CA GLY A 74 -6.10 17.14 -5.84
C GLY A 74 -5.64 17.79 -7.14
N ILE A 75 -5.51 19.12 -7.19
CA ILE A 75 -5.04 19.86 -8.37
C ILE A 75 -3.55 19.60 -8.61
N VAL A 76 -2.70 19.73 -7.57
CA VAL A 76 -1.25 19.57 -7.71
C VAL A 76 -0.91 18.18 -8.21
N ILE A 77 -1.49 17.15 -7.60
CA ILE A 77 -1.22 15.75 -7.96
C ILE A 77 -1.74 15.44 -9.37
N ALA A 78 -2.95 15.88 -9.71
CA ALA A 78 -3.51 15.67 -11.04
C ALA A 78 -2.64 16.27 -12.15
N LEU A 79 -2.14 17.48 -11.96
CA LEU A 79 -1.32 18.16 -12.95
C LEU A 79 0.07 17.53 -13.08
N THR A 80 0.72 17.19 -11.95
CA THR A 80 2.12 16.71 -11.94
C THR A 80 2.25 15.20 -12.07
N GLY A 81 1.15 14.44 -11.98
CA GLY A 81 1.08 13.00 -11.84
C GLY A 81 1.55 12.15 -13.01
N GLY A 82 1.73 10.88 -12.71
CA GLY A 82 2.09 9.81 -13.64
C GLY A 82 0.92 8.92 -14.04
N SER A 83 -0.24 9.03 -13.37
CA SER A 83 -1.49 8.35 -13.67
C SER A 83 -2.51 9.32 -14.28
N ARG A 84 -3.30 8.83 -15.25
CA ARG A 84 -4.31 9.68 -15.95
C ARG A 84 -5.62 9.81 -15.17
N PHE A 85 -5.92 8.87 -14.30
CA PHE A 85 -7.26 8.67 -13.76
C PHE A 85 -7.34 8.78 -12.24
N ASN A 86 -6.19 8.90 -11.54
CA ASN A 86 -6.16 9.02 -10.10
C ASN A 86 -6.91 10.27 -9.62
N ILE A 87 -7.81 10.07 -8.67
CA ILE A 87 -8.46 11.14 -7.89
C ILE A 87 -7.80 11.13 -6.52
N SER A 88 -7.03 12.17 -6.25
CA SER A 88 -6.30 12.31 -4.98
C SER A 88 -7.01 13.26 -4.02
N GLY A 89 -6.81 13.02 -2.74
CA GLY A 89 -7.39 13.79 -1.63
C GLY A 89 -7.28 13.00 -0.33
N PRO A 90 -7.98 13.39 0.74
CA PRO A 90 -7.98 12.63 1.98
C PRO A 90 -8.56 11.23 1.75
N THR A 91 -7.96 10.22 2.37
CA THR A 91 -8.41 8.83 2.28
C THR A 91 -8.62 8.22 3.66
N ALA A 92 -9.47 7.21 3.72
CA ALA A 92 -9.82 6.55 4.96
C ALA A 92 -8.60 5.86 5.60
N ALA A 93 -7.70 5.29 4.80
CA ALA A 93 -6.53 4.60 5.31
C ALA A 93 -5.63 5.48 6.19
N PHE A 94 -5.57 6.77 5.90
CA PHE A 94 -4.79 7.70 6.71
C PHE A 94 -5.38 7.99 8.08
N VAL A 95 -6.68 7.85 8.29
CA VAL A 95 -7.35 8.19 9.56
C VAL A 95 -6.66 7.55 10.76
N VAL A 96 -6.23 6.29 10.62
CA VAL A 96 -5.57 5.53 11.69
C VAL A 96 -4.24 6.16 12.13
N ILE A 97 -3.52 6.83 11.20
CA ILE A 97 -2.26 7.52 11.48
C ILE A 97 -2.50 8.98 11.87
N LEU A 98 -3.41 9.66 11.16
CA LEU A 98 -3.65 11.10 11.35
C LEU A 98 -4.29 11.38 12.70
N TYR A 99 -5.25 10.56 13.14
CA TYR A 99 -5.97 10.76 14.40
C TYR A 99 -5.02 10.81 15.63
N PRO A 100 -4.12 9.83 15.86
CA PRO A 100 -3.15 9.91 16.96
C PRO A 100 -2.23 11.12 16.89
N VAL A 101 -1.76 11.49 15.68
CA VAL A 101 -0.90 12.68 15.49
C VAL A 101 -1.66 13.94 15.86
N THR A 102 -2.92 14.05 15.44
CA THR A 102 -3.77 15.21 15.78
C THR A 102 -4.03 15.28 17.29
N GLN A 103 -4.28 14.17 17.95
CA GLN A 103 -4.50 14.14 19.39
C GLN A 103 -3.26 14.57 20.18
N GLN A 104 -2.08 14.20 19.72
CA GLN A 104 -0.82 14.49 20.43
C GLN A 104 -0.25 15.88 20.09
N PHE A 105 -0.32 16.31 18.84
CA PHE A 105 0.36 17.51 18.35
C PHE A 105 -0.58 18.56 17.74
N GLY A 106 -1.89 18.31 17.75
CA GLY A 106 -2.88 19.19 17.15
C GLY A 106 -2.78 19.30 15.63
N LEU A 107 -3.47 20.30 15.07
CA LEU A 107 -3.48 20.56 13.63
C LEU A 107 -2.07 20.91 13.10
N SER A 108 -1.31 21.75 13.80
CA SER A 108 0.06 22.13 13.39
C SER A 108 0.96 20.89 13.23
N GLY A 109 0.91 19.94 14.19
CA GLY A 109 1.66 18.70 14.11
C GLY A 109 1.24 17.82 12.94
N LEU A 110 -0.05 17.74 12.65
CA LEU A 110 -0.56 17.00 11.51
C LEU A 110 -0.09 17.59 10.17
N LEU A 111 -0.13 18.91 10.03
CA LEU A 111 0.34 19.61 8.84
C LEU A 111 1.85 19.47 8.66
N MET A 112 2.63 19.53 9.75
CA MET A 112 4.06 19.28 9.73
C MET A 112 4.40 17.84 9.34
N ALA A 113 3.68 16.85 9.89
CA ALA A 113 3.83 15.44 9.50
C ALA A 113 3.49 15.23 8.01
N THR A 114 2.45 15.90 7.51
CA THR A 114 2.07 15.89 6.09
C THR A 114 3.18 16.45 5.20
N LEU A 115 3.76 17.60 5.58
CA LEU A 115 4.88 18.21 4.87
C LEU A 115 6.09 17.27 4.81
N LEU A 116 6.46 16.69 5.96
CA LEU A 116 7.57 15.74 6.05
C LEU A 116 7.30 14.48 5.20
N SER A 117 6.08 13.97 5.23
CA SER A 117 5.69 12.81 4.40
C SER A 117 5.80 13.13 2.91
N GLY A 118 5.43 14.34 2.50
CA GLY A 118 5.60 14.83 1.13
C GLY A 118 7.07 14.85 0.70
N ILE A 119 7.97 15.33 1.57
CA ILE A 119 9.42 15.33 1.32
C ILE A 119 9.95 13.90 1.18
N ILE A 120 9.53 12.98 2.06
CA ILE A 120 9.92 11.56 1.99
C ILE A 120 9.44 10.94 0.67
N LEU A 121 8.21 11.21 0.24
CA LEU A 121 7.68 10.72 -1.05
C LEU A 121 8.48 11.22 -2.25
N VAL A 122 8.92 12.49 -2.23
CA VAL A 122 9.80 13.04 -3.28
C VAL A 122 11.13 12.30 -3.28
N ILE A 123 11.73 12.05 -2.11
CA ILE A 123 12.99 11.29 -2.00
C ILE A 123 12.79 9.88 -2.54
N MET A 124 11.69 9.19 -2.19
CA MET A 124 11.35 7.86 -2.71
C MET A 124 11.21 7.86 -4.25
N ALA A 125 10.55 8.88 -4.81
CA ALA A 125 10.40 9.03 -6.26
C ALA A 125 11.76 9.19 -6.96
N LEU A 126 12.63 10.06 -6.45
CA LEU A 126 13.96 10.31 -6.99
C LEU A 126 14.87 9.08 -6.84
N SER A 127 14.73 8.32 -5.75
CA SER A 127 15.44 7.07 -5.51
C SER A 127 14.86 5.88 -6.32
N ARG A 128 13.83 6.11 -7.14
CA ARG A 128 13.16 5.10 -7.98
C ARG A 128 12.53 3.94 -7.20
N LEU A 129 12.08 4.20 -5.98
CA LEU A 129 11.47 3.19 -5.11
C LEU A 129 10.03 2.83 -5.52
N GLY A 130 9.41 3.57 -6.46
CA GLY A 130 8.05 3.29 -6.91
C GLY A 130 7.83 1.87 -7.43
N ARG A 131 8.84 1.28 -8.08
CA ARG A 131 8.76 -0.11 -8.55
C ARG A 131 8.84 -1.15 -7.42
N LEU A 132 9.48 -0.82 -6.29
CA LEU A 132 9.62 -1.78 -5.19
C LEU A 132 8.28 -2.00 -4.48
N ILE A 133 7.41 -1.02 -4.49
CA ILE A 133 6.09 -1.11 -3.86
C ILE A 133 5.18 -2.12 -4.60
N GLU A 134 5.40 -2.31 -5.92
CA GLU A 134 4.70 -3.31 -6.73
C GLU A 134 4.99 -4.75 -6.29
N TYR A 135 6.06 -4.99 -5.51
CA TYR A 135 6.42 -6.32 -4.98
C TYR A 135 5.81 -6.64 -3.61
N ILE A 136 4.94 -5.78 -3.07
CA ILE A 136 4.26 -6.08 -1.81
C ILE A 136 3.26 -7.21 -2.03
N PRO A 137 3.34 -8.33 -1.27
CA PRO A 137 2.45 -9.46 -1.47
C PRO A 137 0.99 -9.14 -1.17
N LEU A 138 0.08 -9.72 -1.95
CA LEU A 138 -1.36 -9.54 -1.79
C LEU A 138 -1.89 -9.83 -0.37
N PRO A 139 -1.45 -10.90 0.34
CA PRO A 139 -1.88 -11.15 1.72
C PRO A 139 -1.54 -10.02 2.69
N VAL A 140 -0.38 -9.36 2.52
CA VAL A 140 0.01 -8.19 3.32
C VAL A 140 -0.97 -7.05 3.07
N THR A 141 -1.23 -6.73 1.79
CA THR A 141 -2.13 -5.64 1.39
C THR A 141 -3.55 -5.86 1.92
N LEU A 142 -4.11 -7.06 1.76
CA LEU A 142 -5.44 -7.40 2.26
C LEU A 142 -5.51 -7.39 3.79
N GLY A 143 -4.47 -7.89 4.47
CA GLY A 143 -4.41 -7.90 5.92
C GLY A 143 -4.46 -6.51 6.52
N PHE A 144 -3.58 -5.60 6.05
CA PHE A 144 -3.58 -4.24 6.58
C PHE A 144 -4.81 -3.42 6.17
N THR A 145 -5.34 -3.56 4.94
CA THR A 145 -6.55 -2.82 4.54
C THR A 145 -7.78 -3.27 5.33
N CYS A 146 -7.89 -4.57 5.63
CA CYS A 146 -8.93 -5.08 6.51
C CYS A 146 -8.79 -4.53 7.94
N GLY A 147 -7.58 -4.54 8.50
CA GLY A 147 -7.30 -3.99 9.83
C GLY A 147 -7.66 -2.51 9.92
N ILE A 148 -7.32 -1.72 8.90
CA ILE A 148 -7.73 -0.31 8.79
C ILE A 148 -9.25 -0.19 8.75
N GLY A 149 -9.94 -1.01 7.94
CA GLY A 149 -11.40 -1.02 7.86
C GLY A 149 -12.05 -1.29 9.23
N ILE A 150 -11.54 -2.26 9.98
CA ILE A 150 -12.01 -2.55 11.35
C ILE A 150 -11.79 -1.35 12.27
N THR A 151 -10.61 -0.75 12.26
CA THR A 151 -10.27 0.38 13.13
C THR A 151 -11.14 1.61 12.81
N ILE A 152 -11.32 1.93 11.53
CA ILE A 152 -12.20 3.03 11.10
C ILE A 152 -13.63 2.75 11.52
N GLY A 153 -14.14 1.54 11.24
CA GLY A 153 -15.50 1.15 11.64
C GLY A 153 -15.71 1.33 13.13
N THR A 154 -14.76 0.92 13.95
CA THR A 154 -14.81 1.09 15.42
C THR A 154 -14.88 2.57 15.82
N LEU A 155 -14.05 3.43 15.21
CA LEU A 155 -14.06 4.87 15.49
C LEU A 155 -15.40 5.53 15.14
N GLN A 156 -16.06 5.09 14.08
CA GLN A 156 -17.33 5.67 13.64
C GLN A 156 -18.53 5.29 14.52
N ILE A 157 -18.42 4.29 15.39
CA ILE A 157 -19.50 3.89 16.30
C ILE A 157 -19.92 5.05 17.22
N LYS A 158 -18.95 5.86 17.68
CA LYS A 158 -19.21 7.04 18.51
C LYS A 158 -20.22 7.99 17.84
N ASP A 159 -19.87 8.48 16.65
CA ASP A 159 -20.67 9.51 15.94
C ASP A 159 -21.96 8.90 15.35
N PHE A 160 -21.92 7.62 14.96
CA PHE A 160 -23.10 6.92 14.45
C PHE A 160 -24.19 6.74 15.49
N LEU A 161 -23.80 6.39 16.73
CA LEU A 161 -24.72 6.21 17.84
C LEU A 161 -24.92 7.51 18.66
N GLY A 162 -24.14 8.56 18.39
CA GLY A 162 -24.17 9.81 19.16
C GLY A 162 -23.76 9.61 20.61
N LEU A 163 -22.66 8.85 20.85
CA LEU A 163 -22.16 8.55 22.20
C LEU A 163 -21.42 9.74 22.80
N ASP A 164 -21.65 10.00 24.07
CA ASP A 164 -20.92 11.02 24.82
C ASP A 164 -19.56 10.47 25.28
N ILE A 165 -18.53 10.67 24.45
CA ILE A 165 -17.15 10.33 24.74
C ILE A 165 -16.31 11.58 24.50
N ALA A 166 -15.83 12.21 25.56
CA ALA A 166 -15.08 13.47 25.49
C ALA A 166 -13.79 13.33 24.66
N GLN A 167 -12.99 12.30 24.91
CA GLN A 167 -11.78 11.98 24.14
C GLN A 167 -11.70 10.49 23.88
N MET A 168 -11.50 10.11 22.61
CA MET A 168 -11.29 8.72 22.25
C MET A 168 -9.85 8.33 22.57
N PRO A 169 -9.60 7.22 23.30
CA PRO A 169 -8.27 6.74 23.63
C PRO A 169 -7.42 6.44 22.39
N SER A 170 -6.09 6.39 22.55
CA SER A 170 -5.16 6.08 21.45
C SER A 170 -5.10 4.58 21.12
N HIS A 171 -5.12 3.70 22.14
CA HIS A 171 -5.01 2.26 21.94
C HIS A 171 -6.35 1.61 21.60
N TYR A 172 -6.32 0.62 20.70
CA TYR A 172 -7.53 -0.01 20.15
C TYR A 172 -8.43 -0.64 21.23
N ILE A 173 -7.84 -1.37 22.17
CA ILE A 173 -8.60 -2.04 23.26
C ILE A 173 -9.30 -1.01 24.15
N GLU A 174 -8.61 0.08 24.47
CA GLU A 174 -9.17 1.18 25.26
C GLU A 174 -10.31 1.89 24.51
N LYS A 175 -10.19 2.05 23.17
CA LYS A 175 -11.28 2.57 22.33
C LYS A 175 -12.53 1.71 22.43
N VAL A 176 -12.38 0.39 22.31
CA VAL A 176 -13.50 -0.55 22.43
C VAL A 176 -14.11 -0.46 23.82
N GLN A 177 -13.29 -0.40 24.88
CA GLN A 177 -13.76 -0.25 26.25
C GLN A 177 -14.51 1.08 26.45
N ALA A 178 -13.98 2.20 25.95
CA ALA A 178 -14.63 3.50 26.02
C ALA A 178 -16.00 3.51 25.32
N ILE A 179 -16.10 2.88 24.15
CA ILE A 179 -17.36 2.72 23.41
C ILE A 179 -18.36 1.89 24.24
N LEU A 180 -17.93 0.75 24.78
CA LEU A 180 -18.81 -0.12 25.56
C LEU A 180 -19.31 0.55 26.83
N THR A 181 -18.47 1.32 27.52
CA THR A 181 -18.87 2.08 28.72
C THR A 181 -19.80 3.24 28.42
N ALA A 182 -19.70 3.83 27.22
CA ALA A 182 -20.54 4.94 26.77
C ALA A 182 -21.88 4.48 26.13
N LEU A 183 -22.10 3.17 25.90
CA LEU A 183 -23.37 2.68 25.31
C LEU A 183 -24.64 3.19 26.01
N PRO A 184 -24.70 3.37 27.34
CA PRO A 184 -25.89 3.95 27.97
C PRO A 184 -26.23 5.37 27.54
N THR A 185 -25.30 6.10 26.90
CA THR A 185 -25.49 7.48 26.43
C THR A 185 -26.01 7.55 24.99
N ILE A 186 -26.46 6.44 24.38
CA ILE A 186 -26.93 6.38 22.99
C ILE A 186 -28.00 7.46 22.73
N SER A 187 -27.74 8.29 21.70
CA SER A 187 -28.72 9.22 21.17
C SER A 187 -29.57 8.55 20.08
N TRP A 188 -30.82 8.26 20.39
CA TRP A 188 -31.74 7.61 19.45
C TRP A 188 -31.98 8.43 18.19
N ALA A 189 -31.96 9.77 18.28
CA ALA A 189 -32.13 10.66 17.14
C ALA A 189 -30.92 10.56 16.17
N ASN A 190 -29.69 10.62 16.71
CA ASN A 190 -28.47 10.43 15.91
C ASN A 190 -28.43 9.04 15.28
N THR A 191 -28.72 7.99 16.06
CA THR A 191 -28.77 6.60 15.60
C THR A 191 -29.78 6.41 14.47
N ALA A 192 -31.00 6.96 14.58
CA ALA A 192 -32.02 6.85 13.57
C ALA A 192 -31.59 7.51 12.25
N VAL A 193 -30.98 8.69 12.30
CA VAL A 193 -30.43 9.38 11.11
C VAL A 193 -29.30 8.55 10.49
N GLY A 194 -28.39 8.03 11.29
CA GLY A 194 -27.31 7.15 10.83
C GLY A 194 -27.82 5.88 10.13
N VAL A 195 -28.78 5.20 10.75
CA VAL A 195 -29.39 3.96 10.20
C VAL A 195 -30.12 4.26 8.87
N VAL A 196 -30.91 5.32 8.80
CA VAL A 196 -31.60 5.70 7.55
C VAL A 196 -30.59 6.04 6.46
N THR A 197 -29.54 6.81 6.77
CA THR A 197 -28.46 7.12 5.82
C THR A 197 -27.78 5.86 5.32
N LEU A 198 -27.42 4.93 6.22
CA LEU A 198 -26.76 3.66 5.87
C LEU A 198 -27.69 2.77 5.05
N PHE A 199 -28.98 2.72 5.38
CA PHE A 199 -29.98 1.98 4.62
C PHE A 199 -30.07 2.49 3.19
N ILE A 200 -30.16 3.80 3.00
CA ILE A 200 -30.22 4.40 1.66
C ILE A 200 -28.92 4.07 0.88
N LEU A 201 -27.75 4.23 1.50
CA LEU A 201 -26.47 3.89 0.86
C LEU A 201 -26.43 2.45 0.35
N THR A 202 -26.94 1.50 1.15
CA THR A 202 -26.92 0.07 0.79
C THR A 202 -27.96 -0.31 -0.24
N GLN A 203 -29.15 0.34 -0.25
CA GLN A 203 -30.24 -0.01 -1.16
C GLN A 203 -30.24 0.79 -2.47
N TRP A 204 -29.56 1.96 -2.51
CA TRP A 204 -29.60 2.88 -3.65
C TRP A 204 -29.22 2.25 -4.98
N HIS A 205 -28.24 1.36 -4.98
CA HIS A 205 -27.80 0.68 -6.20
C HIS A 205 -28.90 -0.16 -6.86
N LYS A 206 -29.92 -0.62 -6.10
CA LYS A 206 -31.05 -1.39 -6.64
C LYS A 206 -31.99 -0.53 -7.48
N LEU A 207 -32.01 0.79 -7.25
CA LEU A 207 -32.84 1.74 -8.00
C LEU A 207 -32.28 2.04 -9.40
N ARG A 208 -31.05 1.62 -9.71
CA ARG A 208 -30.36 1.82 -11.00
C ARG A 208 -30.40 3.29 -11.51
N LEU A 209 -30.45 4.25 -10.61
CA LEU A 209 -30.42 5.66 -10.95
C LEU A 209 -28.99 6.10 -11.30
N PRO A 210 -28.81 7.06 -12.22
CA PRO A 210 -27.49 7.53 -12.64
C PRO A 210 -26.77 8.37 -11.59
N VAL A 211 -27.42 8.67 -10.45
CA VAL A 211 -26.88 9.50 -9.35
C VAL A 211 -26.21 8.59 -8.32
N PRO A 212 -24.97 8.89 -7.89
CA PRO A 212 -24.30 8.16 -6.82
C PRO A 212 -25.09 8.23 -5.50
N GLY A 213 -25.23 7.09 -4.82
CA GLY A 213 -26.05 6.98 -3.60
C GLY A 213 -25.60 7.82 -2.41
N HIS A 214 -24.36 8.27 -2.39
CA HIS A 214 -23.79 9.08 -1.31
C HIS A 214 -24.53 10.41 -1.13
N LEU A 215 -24.84 11.11 -2.23
CA LEU A 215 -25.53 12.41 -2.17
C LEU A 215 -26.98 12.28 -1.66
N PRO A 216 -27.86 11.43 -2.26
CA PRO A 216 -29.21 11.24 -1.75
C PRO A 216 -29.26 10.76 -0.30
N ALA A 217 -28.36 9.85 0.09
CA ALA A 217 -28.31 9.36 1.46
C ALA A 217 -28.03 10.48 2.47
N VAL A 218 -27.07 11.34 2.17
CA VAL A 218 -26.72 12.46 3.05
C VAL A 218 -27.82 13.53 3.05
N ILE A 219 -28.42 13.85 1.89
CA ILE A 219 -29.53 14.80 1.81
C ILE A 219 -30.73 14.31 2.64
N ILE A 220 -31.14 13.06 2.49
CA ILE A 220 -32.28 12.51 3.23
C ILE A 220 -31.97 12.45 4.72
N GLY A 221 -30.73 12.05 5.09
CA GLY A 221 -30.26 12.08 6.48
C GLY A 221 -30.34 13.49 7.08
N THR A 222 -29.93 14.51 6.31
CA THR A 222 -30.01 15.93 6.73
C THR A 222 -31.45 16.40 6.88
N LEU A 223 -32.32 16.10 5.92
CA LEU A 223 -33.73 16.43 6.01
C LEU A 223 -34.40 15.76 7.22
N MET A 224 -34.05 14.50 7.50
CA MET A 224 -34.54 13.81 8.69
C MET A 224 -34.03 14.47 9.99
N ALA A 225 -32.77 14.87 10.05
CA ALA A 225 -32.21 15.56 11.22
C ALA A 225 -32.93 16.90 11.46
N LEU A 226 -33.18 17.68 10.40
CA LEU A 226 -33.94 18.92 10.49
C LEU A 226 -35.38 18.68 10.96
N ALA A 227 -36.05 17.65 10.45
CA ALA A 227 -37.40 17.28 10.90
C ALA A 227 -37.40 16.88 12.39
N LEU A 228 -36.46 16.05 12.83
CA LEU A 228 -36.34 15.67 14.25
C LEU A 228 -36.09 16.88 15.14
N GLY A 229 -35.32 17.87 14.68
CA GLY A 229 -35.07 19.12 15.38
C GLY A 229 -36.36 19.92 15.64
N GLN A 230 -37.34 19.90 14.72
CA GLN A 230 -38.65 20.54 14.91
C GLN A 230 -39.50 19.84 15.98
N PHE A 231 -39.25 18.55 16.22
CA PHE A 231 -39.93 17.80 17.29
C PHE A 231 -39.16 17.84 18.63
N GLY A 232 -38.13 18.69 18.75
CA GLY A 232 -37.38 18.87 19.98
C GLY A 232 -36.24 17.86 20.21
N PHE A 233 -35.93 17.00 19.22
CA PHE A 233 -34.80 16.08 19.32
C PHE A 233 -33.54 16.75 18.75
N SER A 234 -32.48 16.82 19.56
CA SER A 234 -31.19 17.36 19.10
C SER A 234 -30.42 16.30 18.29
N VAL A 235 -30.06 16.64 17.06
CA VAL A 235 -29.14 15.86 16.22
C VAL A 235 -27.88 16.68 16.02
N GLU A 236 -26.73 16.10 16.31
CA GLU A 236 -25.44 16.75 16.19
C GLU A 236 -25.08 16.92 14.70
N THR A 237 -24.80 18.17 14.31
CA THR A 237 -24.43 18.54 12.92
C THR A 237 -23.03 19.14 12.89
N ILE A 238 -22.46 19.29 11.70
CA ILE A 238 -21.18 19.99 11.52
C ILE A 238 -21.25 21.41 12.12
N GLY A 239 -22.38 22.12 11.93
CA GLY A 239 -22.59 23.47 12.45
C GLY A 239 -22.66 23.55 13.96
N THR A 240 -23.15 22.51 14.65
CA THR A 240 -23.20 22.48 16.12
C THR A 240 -21.88 21.99 16.75
N ALA A 241 -21.15 21.10 16.07
CA ALA A 241 -19.94 20.46 16.59
C ALA A 241 -18.67 21.27 16.34
N PHE A 242 -18.62 22.05 15.27
CA PHE A 242 -17.40 22.74 14.85
C PHE A 242 -17.55 24.26 14.83
N GLN A 243 -16.52 24.93 15.35
CA GLN A 243 -16.39 26.39 15.29
C GLN A 243 -15.11 26.72 14.52
N TYR A 244 -15.10 27.85 13.84
CA TYR A 244 -13.91 28.38 13.17
C TYR A 244 -13.69 29.84 13.54
N THR A 245 -12.44 30.27 13.47
CA THR A 245 -12.03 31.68 13.61
C THR A 245 -11.28 32.07 12.35
N LEU A 246 -11.69 33.12 11.67
CA LEU A 246 -11.03 33.65 10.50
C LEU A 246 -9.83 34.52 10.90
N SER A 247 -8.97 34.83 9.94
CA SER A 247 -7.78 35.68 10.14
C SER A 247 -8.13 37.12 10.59
N ASP A 248 -9.33 37.59 10.30
CA ASP A 248 -9.88 38.88 10.75
C ASP A 248 -10.43 38.86 12.20
N GLY A 249 -10.34 37.69 12.87
CA GLY A 249 -10.87 37.49 14.22
C GLY A 249 -12.36 37.18 14.30
N THR A 250 -13.08 37.10 13.18
CA THR A 250 -14.49 36.71 13.18
C THR A 250 -14.63 35.22 13.49
N THR A 251 -15.55 34.88 14.38
CA THR A 251 -15.87 33.49 14.75
C THR A 251 -17.18 33.07 14.08
N GLY A 252 -17.22 31.82 13.61
CA GLY A 252 -18.41 31.24 13.02
C GLY A 252 -18.55 29.77 13.39
N HIS A 253 -19.69 29.19 13.05
CA HIS A 253 -20.03 27.78 13.27
C HIS A 253 -20.06 27.02 11.94
N GLY A 254 -19.54 25.79 11.97
CA GLY A 254 -19.54 24.88 10.82
C GLY A 254 -18.32 25.07 9.91
N ILE A 255 -18.55 25.36 8.64
CA ILE A 255 -17.51 25.44 7.61
C ILE A 255 -17.37 26.89 7.13
N PRO A 256 -16.15 27.46 7.13
CA PRO A 256 -15.93 28.80 6.60
C PRO A 256 -16.11 28.81 5.07
N ASN A 257 -16.82 29.81 4.55
CA ASN A 257 -17.05 30.03 3.12
C ASN A 257 -15.94 30.89 2.46
N VAL A 258 -14.70 30.62 2.81
CA VAL A 258 -13.52 31.36 2.34
C VAL A 258 -12.54 30.43 1.62
N LEU A 259 -11.73 31.02 0.76
CA LEU A 259 -10.64 30.29 0.12
C LEU A 259 -9.63 29.77 1.17
N PRO A 260 -8.95 28.65 0.90
CA PRO A 260 -7.85 28.23 1.74
C PRO A 260 -6.79 29.33 1.85
N GLU A 261 -6.55 29.80 3.07
CA GLU A 261 -5.56 30.85 3.32
C GLU A 261 -4.16 30.24 3.43
N PHE A 262 -3.17 30.99 2.92
CA PHE A 262 -1.78 30.59 3.06
C PHE A 262 -1.32 30.81 4.50
N ALA A 263 -0.92 29.73 5.16
CA ALA A 263 -0.36 29.76 6.49
C ALA A 263 0.86 28.83 6.58
N LEU A 264 1.82 29.23 7.39
CA LEU A 264 2.98 28.37 7.66
C LEU A 264 2.57 27.31 8.68
N PRO A 265 2.70 26.01 8.38
CA PRO A 265 2.25 24.91 9.26
C PRO A 265 2.77 24.99 10.70
N TRP A 266 3.98 25.52 10.87
CA TRP A 266 4.63 25.69 12.18
C TRP A 266 4.17 26.91 12.96
N ASN A 267 3.42 27.84 12.36
CA ASN A 267 2.87 29.04 13.01
C ASN A 267 1.38 28.87 13.39
N ILE A 268 0.78 27.73 13.12
CA ILE A 268 -0.63 27.49 13.43
C ILE A 268 -0.74 27.16 14.94
N PRO A 269 -1.58 27.88 15.70
CA PRO A 269 -1.75 27.62 17.12
C PRO A 269 -2.41 26.26 17.38
N ASN A 270 -2.09 25.65 18.52
CA ASN A 270 -2.77 24.46 19.02
C ASN A 270 -4.18 24.80 19.54
N ALA A 271 -4.91 23.78 20.04
CA ALA A 271 -6.24 23.98 20.61
C ALA A 271 -6.28 24.92 21.83
N GLN A 272 -5.14 25.16 22.48
CA GLN A 272 -4.96 26.07 23.59
C GLN A 272 -4.56 27.50 23.16
N GLY A 273 -4.43 27.74 21.85
CA GLY A 273 -4.02 29.03 21.30
C GLY A 273 -2.50 29.29 21.31
N GLU A 274 -1.69 28.30 21.66
CA GLU A 274 -0.24 28.41 21.74
C GLU A 274 0.43 27.97 20.44
N ILE A 275 1.43 28.70 19.97
CA ILE A 275 2.28 28.30 18.84
C ILE A 275 3.30 27.28 19.34
N ILE A 276 3.29 26.10 18.74
CA ILE A 276 4.23 25.03 19.05
C ILE A 276 5.63 25.45 18.59
N ASN A 277 6.59 25.48 19.50
CA ASN A 277 8.00 25.71 19.14
C ASN A 277 8.58 24.43 18.52
N TRP A 278 8.83 24.45 17.21
CA TRP A 278 9.35 23.32 16.45
C TRP A 278 10.87 23.27 16.56
N ASN A 279 11.38 22.44 17.49
CA ASN A 279 12.79 22.10 17.61
C ASN A 279 13.07 20.73 16.95
N PHE A 280 14.35 20.37 16.85
CA PHE A 280 14.78 19.11 16.23
C PHE A 280 14.17 17.88 16.91
N ASP A 281 14.04 17.85 18.23
CA ASP A 281 13.50 16.72 18.99
C ASP A 281 12.01 16.47 18.64
N ARG A 282 11.22 17.54 18.51
CA ARG A 282 9.81 17.43 18.10
C ARG A 282 9.65 16.96 16.65
N ILE A 283 10.53 17.45 15.75
CA ILE A 283 10.54 16.95 14.37
C ILE A 283 10.91 15.47 14.35
N GLN A 284 11.91 15.05 15.15
CA GLN A 284 12.29 13.64 15.26
C GLN A 284 11.13 12.77 15.77
N THR A 285 10.33 13.26 16.71
CA THR A 285 9.15 12.54 17.21
C THR A 285 8.06 12.37 16.13
N LEU A 286 7.96 13.30 15.16
CA LEU A 286 7.00 13.19 14.05
C LEU A 286 7.50 12.31 12.90
N LEU A 287 8.80 12.05 12.77
CA LEU A 287 9.36 11.30 11.64
C LEU A 287 8.74 9.90 11.45
N PRO A 288 8.49 9.08 12.50
CA PRO A 288 7.84 7.80 12.32
C PRO A 288 6.45 7.92 11.70
N ALA A 289 5.63 8.87 12.16
CA ALA A 289 4.32 9.12 11.60
C ALA A 289 4.40 9.63 10.14
N ALA A 290 5.31 10.57 9.86
CA ALA A 290 5.53 11.09 8.51
C ALA A 290 6.03 10.00 7.55
N PHE A 291 6.91 9.12 8.01
CA PHE A 291 7.36 7.96 7.23
C PHE A 291 6.21 6.99 6.96
N SER A 292 5.38 6.72 7.96
CA SER A 292 4.17 5.91 7.85
C SER A 292 3.22 6.46 6.79
N MET A 293 2.95 7.77 6.85
CA MET A 293 2.13 8.47 5.86
C MET A 293 2.72 8.36 4.44
N ALA A 294 4.06 8.52 4.31
CA ALA A 294 4.72 8.42 3.01
C ALA A 294 4.62 7.01 2.41
N VAL A 295 4.92 5.99 3.21
CA VAL A 295 4.86 4.59 2.77
C VAL A 295 3.42 4.20 2.41
N LEU A 296 2.45 4.52 3.27
CA LEU A 296 1.04 4.25 2.98
C LEU A 296 0.56 4.98 1.73
N GLY A 297 0.86 6.28 1.62
CA GLY A 297 0.50 7.07 0.45
C GLY A 297 1.10 6.53 -0.84
N ALA A 298 2.36 6.06 -0.78
CA ALA A 298 3.01 5.40 -1.91
C ALA A 298 2.30 4.08 -2.29
N ILE A 299 1.99 3.23 -1.32
CA ILE A 299 1.29 1.95 -1.54
C ILE A 299 -0.10 2.20 -2.14
N GLU A 300 -0.92 3.04 -1.51
CA GLU A 300 -2.29 3.32 -1.98
C GLU A 300 -2.31 3.93 -3.37
N SER A 301 -1.46 4.94 -3.63
CA SER A 301 -1.48 5.63 -4.91
C SER A 301 -1.01 4.74 -6.06
N LEU A 302 0.02 3.91 -5.84
CA LEU A 302 0.50 2.99 -6.86
C LEU A 302 -0.43 1.78 -7.05
N LEU A 303 -0.99 1.24 -5.96
CA LEU A 303 -2.02 0.20 -6.07
C LEU A 303 -3.25 0.72 -6.81
N CYS A 304 -3.69 1.94 -6.53
CA CYS A 304 -4.76 2.60 -7.27
C CYS A 304 -4.42 2.69 -8.76
N ALA A 305 -3.23 3.17 -9.10
CA ALA A 305 -2.79 3.31 -10.48
C ALA A 305 -2.74 1.96 -11.21
N VAL A 306 -2.26 0.87 -10.57
CA VAL A 306 -2.26 -0.49 -11.14
C VAL A 306 -3.68 -0.99 -11.40
N ILE A 307 -4.61 -0.77 -10.46
CA ILE A 307 -6.02 -1.16 -10.64
C ILE A 307 -6.64 -0.41 -11.84
N LEU A 308 -6.35 0.88 -11.95
CA LEU A 308 -6.88 1.69 -13.05
C LEU A 308 -6.25 1.32 -14.40
N ASP A 309 -4.98 0.98 -14.45
CA ASP A 309 -4.32 0.46 -15.64
C ASP A 309 -5.03 -0.80 -16.15
N ASN A 310 -5.38 -1.72 -15.26
CA ASN A 310 -6.14 -2.93 -15.60
C ASN A 310 -7.58 -2.63 -16.08
N MET A 311 -8.18 -1.51 -15.62
CA MET A 311 -9.52 -1.09 -16.06
C MET A 311 -9.53 -0.35 -17.40
N THR A 312 -8.40 0.24 -17.81
CA THR A 312 -8.32 1.17 -18.95
C THR A 312 -7.34 0.75 -20.01
N ASP A 313 -6.61 -0.35 -19.79
CA ASP A 313 -5.53 -0.84 -20.66
C ASP A 313 -4.44 0.23 -20.93
N THR A 314 -4.16 1.01 -19.90
CA THR A 314 -3.08 2.03 -19.92
C THR A 314 -1.93 1.60 -19.01
N LYS A 315 -0.84 2.35 -19.01
CA LYS A 315 0.28 2.17 -18.07
C LYS A 315 0.65 3.49 -17.43
N HIS A 316 0.60 3.51 -16.09
CA HIS A 316 1.07 4.65 -15.31
C HIS A 316 2.60 4.66 -15.19
N ARG A 317 3.13 5.77 -14.68
CA ARG A 317 4.56 5.94 -14.37
C ARG A 317 4.74 6.05 -12.86
N SER A 318 5.10 4.94 -12.20
CA SER A 318 5.14 4.80 -10.74
C SER A 318 5.96 5.90 -10.04
N ASN A 319 7.18 6.19 -10.51
CA ASN A 319 8.01 7.24 -9.88
C ASN A 319 7.48 8.67 -10.12
N ASN A 320 6.83 8.93 -11.26
CA ASN A 320 6.20 10.23 -11.52
C ASN A 320 4.96 10.41 -10.64
N GLU A 321 4.22 9.33 -10.39
CA GLU A 321 3.07 9.34 -9.49
C GLU A 321 3.52 9.63 -8.05
N LEU A 322 4.57 8.97 -7.55
CA LEU A 322 5.14 9.26 -6.23
C LEU A 322 5.63 10.71 -6.10
N LEU A 323 6.29 11.24 -7.15
CA LEU A 323 6.70 12.64 -7.16
C LEU A 323 5.49 13.55 -6.99
N ALA A 324 4.42 13.31 -7.73
CA ALA A 324 3.21 14.12 -7.68
C ALA A 324 2.53 14.05 -6.30
N GLN A 325 2.41 12.85 -5.73
CA GLN A 325 1.90 12.66 -4.38
C GLN A 325 2.75 13.42 -3.35
N GLY A 326 4.08 13.38 -3.49
CA GLY A 326 5.00 14.15 -2.66
C GLY A 326 4.79 15.66 -2.80
N LEU A 327 4.71 16.19 -4.03
CA LEU A 327 4.46 17.61 -4.28
C LEU A 327 3.11 18.07 -3.73
N GLY A 328 2.05 17.26 -3.91
CA GLY A 328 0.73 17.54 -3.35
C GLY A 328 0.77 17.65 -1.82
N ASN A 329 1.45 16.72 -1.15
CA ASN A 329 1.60 16.69 0.31
C ASN A 329 2.58 17.76 0.85
N ILE A 330 3.46 18.32 0.01
CA ILE A 330 4.27 19.50 0.38
C ILE A 330 3.43 20.78 0.28
N VAL A 331 2.65 20.96 -0.78
CA VAL A 331 1.91 22.19 -1.01
C VAL A 331 0.64 22.28 -0.15
N SER A 332 -0.05 21.17 0.06
CA SER A 332 -1.33 21.10 0.78
C SER A 332 -1.29 21.71 2.19
N PRO A 333 -0.29 21.42 3.05
CA PRO A 333 -0.24 21.96 4.41
C PRO A 333 -0.16 23.48 4.49
N PHE A 334 0.45 24.15 3.50
CA PHE A 334 0.53 25.62 3.47
C PHE A 334 -0.84 26.28 3.20
N LEU A 335 -1.81 25.52 2.74
CA LEU A 335 -3.17 25.95 2.49
C LEU A 335 -4.17 25.19 3.40
N GLY A 336 -3.67 24.72 4.55
CA GLY A 336 -4.46 24.06 5.58
C GLY A 336 -4.96 22.64 5.22
N GLY A 337 -4.48 22.05 4.12
CA GLY A 337 -4.87 20.68 3.73
C GLY A 337 -4.03 19.62 4.43
N ILE A 338 -4.67 18.55 4.83
CA ILE A 338 -4.05 17.37 5.45
C ILE A 338 -3.50 16.40 4.39
N THR A 339 -2.98 15.25 4.83
CA THR A 339 -2.35 14.25 3.94
C THR A 339 -3.31 13.72 2.88
N ALA A 340 -2.81 13.68 1.64
CA ALA A 340 -3.53 13.19 0.47
C ALA A 340 -2.87 11.96 -0.15
N THR A 341 -3.68 11.10 -0.74
CA THR A 341 -3.26 10.04 -1.66
C THR A 341 -4.37 9.74 -2.67
N ALA A 342 -4.09 8.88 -3.66
CA ALA A 342 -5.11 8.46 -4.62
C ALA A 342 -6.12 7.52 -3.96
N ALA A 343 -7.41 7.85 -4.08
CA ALA A 343 -8.50 7.07 -3.52
C ALA A 343 -9.05 6.07 -4.55
N ILE A 344 -8.86 4.78 -4.34
CA ILE A 344 -9.24 3.69 -5.27
C ILE A 344 -10.71 3.80 -5.69
N ALA A 345 -11.63 3.94 -4.74
CA ALA A 345 -13.07 3.99 -5.03
C ALA A 345 -13.46 5.21 -5.88
N ARG A 346 -12.92 6.40 -5.57
CA ARG A 346 -13.15 7.63 -6.33
C ARG A 346 -12.52 7.55 -7.72
N SER A 347 -11.32 7.02 -7.82
CA SER A 347 -10.60 6.85 -9.09
C SER A 347 -11.28 5.82 -10.00
N ALA A 348 -11.76 4.71 -9.46
CA ALA A 348 -12.55 3.73 -10.21
C ALA A 348 -13.90 4.33 -10.68
N ALA A 349 -14.55 5.15 -9.85
CA ALA A 349 -15.76 5.89 -10.25
C ALA A 349 -15.46 6.88 -11.38
N ASN A 350 -14.30 7.56 -11.35
CA ASN A 350 -13.83 8.46 -12.41
C ASN A 350 -13.72 7.73 -13.76
N VAL A 351 -13.08 6.58 -13.79
CA VAL A 351 -12.97 5.74 -15.00
C VAL A 351 -14.34 5.29 -15.48
N LYS A 352 -15.19 4.76 -14.58
CA LYS A 352 -16.56 4.31 -14.91
C LYS A 352 -17.43 5.44 -15.43
N SER A 353 -17.21 6.68 -15.01
CA SER A 353 -17.90 7.89 -15.50
C SER A 353 -17.35 8.39 -16.83
N GLY A 354 -16.34 7.72 -17.40
CA GLY A 354 -15.81 8.00 -18.73
C GLY A 354 -14.65 9.00 -18.78
N ALA A 355 -13.93 9.21 -17.68
CA ALA A 355 -12.73 10.03 -17.66
C ALA A 355 -11.68 9.52 -18.68
N VAL A 356 -10.96 10.46 -19.30
CA VAL A 356 -9.92 10.14 -20.30
C VAL A 356 -8.58 10.82 -20.00
N SER A 357 -8.54 11.77 -19.07
CA SER A 357 -7.32 12.50 -18.73
C SER A 357 -7.32 13.02 -17.29
N PRO A 358 -6.17 13.53 -16.77
CA PRO A 358 -6.11 14.16 -15.45
C PRO A 358 -6.98 15.40 -15.28
N ILE A 359 -7.53 15.96 -16.37
CA ILE A 359 -8.44 17.10 -16.30
C ILE A 359 -9.72 16.77 -15.51
N SER A 360 -10.18 15.51 -15.55
CA SER A 360 -11.32 15.08 -14.71
C SER A 360 -11.04 15.28 -13.22
N SER A 361 -9.81 15.02 -12.76
CA SER A 361 -9.40 15.26 -11.36
C SER A 361 -9.31 16.75 -11.04
N VAL A 362 -8.89 17.59 -11.98
CA VAL A 362 -8.93 19.06 -11.81
C VAL A 362 -10.37 19.56 -11.71
N VAL A 363 -11.28 19.09 -12.57
CA VAL A 363 -12.71 19.43 -12.51
C VAL A 363 -13.32 19.00 -11.18
N HIS A 364 -12.99 17.79 -10.70
CA HIS A 364 -13.38 17.33 -9.37
C HIS A 364 -12.96 18.32 -8.27
N ALA A 365 -11.71 18.74 -8.26
CA ALA A 365 -11.19 19.68 -7.26
C ALA A 365 -11.84 21.07 -7.35
N LEU A 366 -12.11 21.55 -8.57
CA LEU A 366 -12.84 22.81 -8.80
C LEU A 366 -14.30 22.73 -8.34
N LEU A 367 -14.97 21.59 -8.48
CA LEU A 367 -16.32 21.40 -7.92
C LEU A 367 -16.30 21.42 -6.39
N VAL A 368 -15.30 20.80 -5.75
CA VAL A 368 -15.13 20.85 -4.29
C VAL A 368 -14.90 22.30 -3.84
N LEU A 369 -14.07 23.07 -4.57
CA LEU A 369 -13.85 24.49 -4.30
C LEU A 369 -15.13 25.30 -4.46
N PHE A 370 -15.89 25.08 -5.54
CA PHE A 370 -17.17 25.73 -5.76
C PHE A 370 -18.15 25.42 -4.61
N SER A 371 -18.19 24.15 -4.16
CA SER A 371 -19.05 23.74 -3.06
C SER A 371 -18.65 24.43 -1.73
N LEU A 372 -17.36 24.57 -1.47
CA LEU A 372 -16.85 25.29 -0.29
C LEU A 372 -17.31 26.76 -0.30
N LEU A 373 -17.21 27.45 -1.43
CA LEU A 373 -17.50 28.89 -1.50
C LEU A 373 -18.99 29.21 -1.48
N PHE A 374 -19.83 28.37 -2.10
CA PHE A 374 -21.24 28.68 -2.30
C PHE A 374 -22.18 27.86 -1.41
N PHE A 375 -21.75 26.67 -0.94
CA PHE A 375 -22.60 25.75 -0.19
C PHE A 375 -22.11 25.47 1.23
N ALA A 376 -21.09 26.17 1.74
CA ALA A 376 -20.55 25.95 3.09
C ALA A 376 -21.63 25.97 4.18
N ASN A 377 -22.54 26.93 4.13
CA ASN A 377 -23.66 27.02 5.07
C ASN A 377 -24.58 25.78 4.99
N ALA A 378 -24.90 25.32 3.78
CA ALA A 378 -25.73 24.13 3.60
C ALA A 378 -25.02 22.86 4.10
N LEU A 379 -23.70 22.77 3.85
CA LEU A 379 -22.88 21.67 4.33
C LEU A 379 -22.76 21.63 5.87
N SER A 380 -22.91 22.78 6.53
CA SER A 380 -22.89 22.85 8.00
C SER A 380 -24.11 22.18 8.66
N TYR A 381 -25.21 21.97 7.94
CA TYR A 381 -26.37 21.22 8.43
C TYR A 381 -26.21 19.69 8.37
N LEU A 382 -25.12 19.19 7.79
CA LEU A 382 -24.91 17.75 7.66
C LEU A 382 -24.73 17.09 9.03
N PRO A 383 -25.51 16.02 9.35
CA PRO A 383 -25.41 15.32 10.63
C PRO A 383 -24.11 14.51 10.72
N LEU A 384 -23.46 14.51 11.89
CA LEU A 384 -22.27 13.67 12.13
C LEU A 384 -22.58 12.18 11.99
N SER A 385 -23.77 11.74 12.38
CA SER A 385 -24.24 10.36 12.22
C SER A 385 -24.37 9.94 10.74
N SER A 386 -24.75 10.86 9.83
CA SER A 386 -24.74 10.59 8.38
C SER A 386 -23.31 10.49 7.84
N MET A 387 -22.38 11.31 8.34
CA MET A 387 -20.96 11.23 8.01
C MET A 387 -20.35 9.93 8.48
N ALA A 388 -20.67 9.50 9.70
CA ALA A 388 -20.27 8.21 10.24
C ALA A 388 -20.81 7.04 9.41
N ALA A 389 -22.05 7.09 8.94
CA ALA A 389 -22.64 6.09 8.06
C ALA A 389 -21.87 5.97 6.72
N LEU A 390 -21.44 7.10 6.13
CA LEU A 390 -20.57 7.09 4.95
C LEU A 390 -19.26 6.37 5.23
N LEU A 391 -18.61 6.67 6.34
CA LEU A 391 -17.32 6.05 6.70
C LEU A 391 -17.46 4.59 7.11
N LEU A 392 -18.56 4.17 7.71
CA LEU A 392 -18.88 2.75 7.94
C LEU A 392 -18.99 1.98 6.61
N MET A 393 -19.62 2.58 5.60
CA MET A 393 -19.68 1.98 4.26
C MET A 393 -18.28 1.87 3.64
N VAL A 394 -17.44 2.90 3.78
CA VAL A 394 -16.05 2.88 3.30
C VAL A 394 -15.24 1.82 4.05
N ALA A 395 -15.37 1.74 5.37
CA ALA A 395 -14.72 0.74 6.22
C ALA A 395 -15.09 -0.70 5.79
N TRP A 396 -16.37 -0.94 5.51
CA TRP A 396 -16.86 -2.23 4.98
C TRP A 396 -16.21 -2.58 3.63
N HIS A 397 -16.14 -1.64 2.70
CA HIS A 397 -15.49 -1.87 1.41
C HIS A 397 -13.98 -2.08 1.54
N MET A 398 -13.31 -1.36 2.46
CA MET A 398 -11.88 -1.56 2.73
C MET A 398 -11.58 -2.91 3.37
N ALA A 399 -12.44 -3.37 4.28
CA ALA A 399 -12.30 -4.68 4.92
C ALA A 399 -12.33 -5.83 3.89
N ASN A 400 -13.01 -5.63 2.74
CA ASN A 400 -13.09 -6.58 1.62
C ASN A 400 -13.27 -8.04 2.05
N VAL A 401 -14.19 -8.27 2.98
CA VAL A 401 -14.44 -9.58 3.61
C VAL A 401 -14.61 -10.72 2.58
N PRO A 402 -15.30 -10.52 1.43
CA PRO A 402 -15.42 -11.58 0.43
C PRO A 402 -14.07 -12.04 -0.14
N GLU A 403 -13.11 -11.13 -0.35
CA GLU A 403 -11.79 -11.47 -0.87
C GLU A 403 -10.96 -12.20 0.18
N ILE A 404 -11.04 -11.77 1.45
CA ILE A 404 -10.39 -12.46 2.58
C ILE A 404 -10.89 -13.90 2.70
N ILE A 405 -12.21 -14.11 2.63
CA ILE A 405 -12.78 -15.47 2.67
C ILE A 405 -12.33 -16.30 1.47
N ARG A 406 -12.25 -15.69 0.28
CA ARG A 406 -11.77 -16.35 -0.93
C ARG A 406 -10.30 -16.75 -0.78
N LEU A 407 -9.45 -15.84 -0.30
CA LEU A 407 -8.04 -16.11 -0.05
C LEU A 407 -7.88 -17.22 1.00
N ALA A 408 -8.57 -17.11 2.14
CA ALA A 408 -8.51 -18.12 3.22
C ALA A 408 -8.90 -19.53 2.77
N ARG A 409 -9.75 -19.65 1.74
CA ARG A 409 -10.18 -20.96 1.21
C ARG A 409 -9.26 -21.53 0.13
N ARG A 410 -8.45 -20.69 -0.54
CA ARG A 410 -7.69 -21.10 -1.74
C ARG A 410 -6.18 -20.97 -1.57
N SER A 411 -5.73 -20.21 -0.60
CA SER A 411 -4.31 -19.92 -0.40
C SER A 411 -3.63 -20.92 0.50
N THR A 412 -2.31 -20.89 0.47
CA THR A 412 -1.45 -21.69 1.34
C THR A 412 -1.53 -21.23 2.80
N GLN A 413 -1.20 -22.11 3.74
CA GLN A 413 -1.14 -21.77 5.17
C GLN A 413 -0.19 -20.58 5.43
N ASN A 414 0.89 -20.48 4.67
CA ASN A 414 1.85 -19.38 4.75
C ASN A 414 1.22 -18.02 4.42
N GLU A 415 0.43 -17.94 3.35
CA GLU A 415 -0.26 -16.72 2.94
C GLU A 415 -1.35 -16.32 3.95
N ILE A 416 -2.07 -17.29 4.50
CA ILE A 416 -3.06 -17.09 5.54
C ILE A 416 -2.40 -16.54 6.82
N ALA A 417 -1.26 -17.09 7.22
CA ALA A 417 -0.51 -16.62 8.38
C ALA A 417 -0.06 -15.16 8.20
N VAL A 418 0.46 -14.79 7.03
CA VAL A 418 0.85 -13.41 6.70
C VAL A 418 -0.35 -12.47 6.80
N LEU A 419 -1.49 -12.83 6.18
CA LEU A 419 -2.72 -12.03 6.18
C LEU A 419 -3.20 -11.73 7.62
N PHE A 420 -3.36 -12.77 8.45
CA PHE A 420 -3.86 -12.59 9.82
C PHE A 420 -2.84 -11.87 10.70
N THR A 421 -1.53 -12.10 10.52
CA THR A 421 -0.49 -11.35 11.22
C THR A 421 -0.59 -9.86 10.90
N CYS A 422 -0.68 -9.48 9.63
CA CYS A 422 -0.85 -8.09 9.23
C CYS A 422 -2.14 -7.47 9.76
N LEU A 423 -3.26 -8.20 9.70
CA LEU A 423 -4.56 -7.75 10.19
C LEU A 423 -4.48 -7.46 11.70
N ILE A 424 -4.00 -8.42 12.49
CA ILE A 424 -3.94 -8.30 13.96
C ILE A 424 -3.00 -7.16 14.36
N LEU A 425 -1.82 -7.08 13.74
CA LEU A 425 -0.86 -6.02 14.04
C LEU A 425 -1.38 -4.63 13.64
N THR A 426 -2.14 -4.51 12.55
CA THR A 426 -2.75 -3.24 12.14
C THR A 426 -3.80 -2.77 13.14
N VAL A 427 -4.60 -3.69 13.68
CA VAL A 427 -5.67 -3.35 14.64
C VAL A 427 -5.10 -3.03 16.03
N LEU A 428 -4.15 -3.83 16.52
CA LEU A 428 -3.67 -3.73 17.90
C LEU A 428 -2.51 -2.77 18.12
N PHE A 429 -1.67 -2.56 17.09
CA PHE A 429 -0.46 -1.75 17.20
C PHE A 429 -0.48 -0.59 16.20
N ASP A 430 0.37 -0.70 15.19
CA ASP A 430 0.57 0.31 14.17
C ASP A 430 0.67 -0.35 12.78
N MET A 431 0.14 0.35 11.80
CA MET A 431 0.15 -0.12 10.41
C MET A 431 1.57 -0.30 9.85
N VAL A 432 2.54 0.55 10.24
CA VAL A 432 3.93 0.43 9.78
C VAL A 432 4.56 -0.83 10.31
N ILE A 433 4.34 -1.13 11.58
CA ILE A 433 4.77 -2.39 12.19
C ILE A 433 4.11 -3.56 11.45
N ALA A 434 2.81 -3.48 11.20
CA ALA A 434 2.06 -4.52 10.50
C ALA A 434 2.62 -4.80 9.09
N ILE A 435 2.84 -3.75 8.29
CA ILE A 435 3.40 -3.89 6.94
C ILE A 435 4.83 -4.42 7.00
N SER A 436 5.67 -3.86 7.87
CA SER A 436 7.08 -4.26 7.99
C SER A 436 7.22 -5.72 8.39
N VAL A 437 6.51 -6.15 9.43
CA VAL A 437 6.48 -7.53 9.90
C VAL A 437 5.84 -8.44 8.84
N GLY A 438 4.76 -8.00 8.22
CA GLY A 438 4.06 -8.75 7.19
C GLY A 438 4.92 -9.02 5.95
N VAL A 439 5.61 -8.00 5.44
CA VAL A 439 6.55 -8.15 4.31
C VAL A 439 7.73 -9.03 4.70
N LEU A 440 8.29 -8.84 5.89
CA LEU A 440 9.39 -9.68 6.40
C LEU A 440 8.94 -11.15 6.50
N LEU A 441 7.80 -11.40 7.14
CA LEU A 441 7.25 -12.75 7.29
C LEU A 441 6.95 -13.39 5.93
N ALA A 442 6.31 -12.64 5.01
CA ALA A 442 6.04 -13.14 3.66
C ALA A 442 7.33 -13.49 2.91
N SER A 443 8.36 -12.65 3.04
CA SER A 443 9.67 -12.90 2.42
C SER A 443 10.36 -14.14 3.00
N LEU A 444 10.35 -14.32 4.31
CA LEU A 444 10.91 -15.48 4.98
C LEU A 444 10.19 -16.77 4.58
N LEU A 445 8.86 -16.76 4.58
CA LEU A 445 8.06 -17.91 4.17
C LEU A 445 8.23 -18.23 2.68
N PHE A 446 8.38 -17.22 1.83
CA PHE A 446 8.67 -17.41 0.41
C PHE A 446 10.06 -18.04 0.19
N ILE A 447 11.09 -17.54 0.89
CA ILE A 447 12.46 -18.12 0.85
C ILE A 447 12.41 -19.58 1.27
N ARG A 448 11.71 -19.90 2.37
CA ARG A 448 11.53 -21.28 2.82
C ARG A 448 10.83 -22.14 1.76
N THR A 449 9.74 -21.67 1.18
CA THR A 449 9.01 -22.42 0.15
C THR A 449 9.90 -22.73 -1.06
N ILE A 450 10.68 -21.74 -1.52
CA ILE A 450 11.61 -21.93 -2.64
C ILE A 450 12.73 -22.91 -2.27
N ALA A 451 13.25 -22.87 -1.02
CA ALA A 451 14.25 -23.82 -0.56
C ALA A 451 13.70 -25.27 -0.50
N GLU A 452 12.46 -25.45 -0.05
CA GLU A 452 11.81 -26.78 -0.01
C GLU A 452 11.51 -27.36 -1.41
N MET A 453 11.45 -26.52 -2.46
CA MET A 453 11.32 -26.96 -3.85
C MET A 453 12.62 -27.49 -4.44
N THR A 454 13.78 -27.16 -3.84
CA THR A 454 15.09 -27.63 -4.30
C THR A 454 15.32 -29.07 -3.84
N LYS A 455 15.47 -29.99 -4.81
CA LYS A 455 15.58 -31.44 -4.55
C LYS A 455 16.61 -32.08 -5.47
N ALA A 456 17.25 -33.12 -4.97
CA ALA A 456 18.01 -34.08 -5.77
C ALA A 456 17.15 -35.30 -6.06
N ILE A 457 16.96 -35.61 -7.32
CA ILE A 457 16.19 -36.76 -7.82
C ILE A 457 17.21 -37.76 -8.38
N GLU A 458 17.23 -38.96 -7.87
CA GLU A 458 18.11 -40.00 -8.35
C GLU A 458 17.77 -40.42 -9.78
N LEU A 459 18.79 -40.57 -10.61
CA LEU A 459 18.67 -41.01 -11.99
C LEU A 459 19.18 -42.43 -12.13
N PRO A 460 18.61 -43.26 -13.00
CA PRO A 460 19.11 -44.59 -13.26
C PRO A 460 20.52 -44.50 -13.90
N ALA A 461 21.48 -45.18 -13.29
CA ALA A 461 22.79 -45.37 -13.88
C ALA A 461 22.73 -46.48 -14.96
N PRO A 462 23.63 -46.46 -15.98
CA PRO A 462 23.78 -47.56 -16.91
C PRO A 462 24.20 -48.88 -16.21
N GLU A 463 23.67 -50.01 -16.66
CA GLU A 463 23.94 -51.34 -16.06
C GLU A 463 25.43 -51.75 -16.06
N ASP A 464 26.22 -51.15 -16.93
CA ASP A 464 27.65 -51.35 -17.06
C ASP A 464 28.50 -50.50 -16.11
N LEU A 465 27.87 -49.60 -15.33
CA LEU A 465 28.58 -48.64 -14.44
C LEU A 465 27.96 -48.71 -13.01
N ASN A 466 28.44 -49.65 -12.20
CA ASN A 466 27.88 -49.95 -10.86
C ASN A 466 28.37 -48.97 -9.76
N ASP A 467 29.45 -48.23 -9.99
CA ASP A 467 30.09 -47.36 -9.00
C ASP A 467 29.68 -45.88 -9.16
N ILE A 468 28.51 -45.61 -9.78
CA ILE A 468 28.00 -44.26 -10.07
C ILE A 468 26.76 -43.96 -9.27
N LEU A 469 26.72 -42.75 -8.69
CA LEU A 469 25.49 -42.11 -8.23
C LEU A 469 25.17 -40.90 -9.13
N ALA A 470 24.06 -40.96 -9.81
CA ALA A 470 23.58 -39.88 -10.69
C ALA A 470 22.35 -39.19 -10.09
N TYR A 471 22.40 -37.89 -9.96
CA TYR A 471 21.30 -37.08 -9.45
C TYR A 471 20.95 -35.93 -10.42
N ARG A 472 19.65 -35.72 -10.62
CA ARG A 472 19.17 -34.51 -11.24
C ARG A 472 18.82 -33.51 -10.15
N ILE A 473 19.48 -32.33 -10.15
CA ILE A 473 19.19 -31.26 -9.23
C ILE A 473 18.09 -30.38 -9.85
N SER A 474 16.99 -30.21 -9.13
CA SER A 474 15.87 -29.38 -9.53
C SER A 474 15.69 -28.24 -8.54
N GLY A 475 15.56 -27.01 -9.05
CA GLY A 475 15.37 -25.81 -8.24
C GLY A 475 16.61 -24.93 -8.12
N PRO A 476 16.49 -23.75 -7.50
CA PRO A 476 17.58 -22.80 -7.36
C PRO A 476 18.54 -23.20 -6.23
N LEU A 477 19.84 -23.25 -6.53
CA LEU A 477 20.91 -23.48 -5.56
C LEU A 477 21.37 -22.16 -4.95
N PHE A 478 20.78 -21.79 -3.84
CA PHE A 478 21.08 -20.56 -3.11
C PHE A 478 21.30 -20.84 -1.61
N PHE A 479 21.77 -19.83 -0.86
CA PHE A 479 22.18 -19.96 0.54
C PHE A 479 21.22 -20.76 1.45
N ALA A 480 19.90 -20.69 1.22
CA ALA A 480 18.91 -21.36 2.07
C ALA A 480 18.60 -22.82 1.66
N ALA A 481 18.98 -23.23 0.45
CA ALA A 481 18.64 -24.53 -0.10
C ALA A 481 19.87 -25.44 -0.31
N ALA A 482 20.99 -24.85 -0.70
CA ALA A 482 22.16 -25.61 -1.16
C ALA A 482 22.82 -26.42 -0.06
N ASP A 483 22.98 -25.86 1.15
CA ASP A 483 23.64 -26.57 2.26
C ASP A 483 22.89 -27.86 2.63
N LYS A 484 21.55 -27.76 2.74
CA LYS A 484 20.72 -28.93 3.04
C LYS A 484 20.79 -29.97 1.93
N LEU A 485 20.71 -29.53 0.67
CA LEU A 485 20.78 -30.45 -0.48
C LEU A 485 22.08 -31.21 -0.53
N PHE A 486 23.22 -30.51 -0.38
CA PHE A 486 24.54 -31.14 -0.43
C PHE A 486 24.84 -31.98 0.81
N ALA A 487 24.30 -31.63 2.00
CA ALA A 487 24.35 -32.50 3.17
C ALA A 487 23.58 -33.81 2.95
N ASP A 488 22.35 -33.74 2.44
CA ASP A 488 21.55 -34.92 2.10
C ASP A 488 22.21 -35.79 1.02
N LEU A 489 22.91 -35.19 0.05
CA LEU A 489 23.68 -35.89 -0.96
C LEU A 489 24.92 -36.58 -0.33
N HIS A 490 25.64 -35.90 0.56
CA HIS A 490 26.79 -36.46 1.26
C HIS A 490 26.38 -37.68 2.09
N ASP A 491 25.31 -37.58 2.87
CA ASP A 491 24.79 -38.69 3.67
C ASP A 491 24.45 -39.91 2.80
N LYS A 492 23.87 -39.69 1.63
CA LYS A 492 23.58 -40.78 0.68
C LYS A 492 24.83 -41.40 0.08
N THR A 493 25.88 -40.61 -0.19
CA THR A 493 27.14 -41.14 -0.73
C THR A 493 27.94 -41.98 0.28
N VAL A 494 27.78 -41.67 1.59
CA VAL A 494 28.49 -42.38 2.67
C VAL A 494 27.77 -43.67 3.10
N HIS A 495 26.44 -43.70 3.03
CA HIS A 495 25.63 -44.84 3.51
C HIS A 495 25.18 -45.82 2.41
N THR A 496 25.78 -45.77 1.23
CA THR A 496 25.51 -46.74 0.14
C THR A 496 26.31 -48.01 0.35
N ASP A 497 25.68 -49.19 0.12
CA ASP A 497 26.26 -50.50 0.31
C ASP A 497 27.43 -50.85 -0.64
N HIS A 498 27.65 -50.00 -1.66
CA HIS A 498 28.71 -50.13 -2.66
C HIS A 498 29.66 -48.93 -2.62
N GLU A 499 30.92 -49.13 -2.95
CA GLU A 499 31.92 -48.07 -3.03
C GLU A 499 31.66 -47.17 -4.23
N ILE A 500 31.16 -45.96 -4.00
CA ILE A 500 30.83 -44.98 -5.06
C ILE A 500 32.12 -44.25 -5.46
N LYS A 501 32.49 -44.32 -6.73
CA LYS A 501 33.64 -43.62 -7.31
C LYS A 501 33.25 -42.35 -8.07
N HIS A 502 32.06 -42.32 -8.68
CA HIS A 502 31.61 -41.21 -9.53
C HIS A 502 30.27 -40.65 -9.08
N ILE A 503 30.23 -39.33 -8.86
CA ILE A 503 29.02 -38.61 -8.51
C ILE A 503 28.67 -37.69 -9.69
N VAL A 504 27.50 -37.91 -10.32
CA VAL A 504 27.05 -37.16 -11.48
C VAL A 504 25.86 -36.28 -11.08
N LEU A 505 26.00 -34.96 -11.28
CA LEU A 505 24.97 -33.97 -10.99
C LEU A 505 24.47 -33.34 -12.29
N GLN A 506 23.28 -33.71 -12.73
CA GLN A 506 22.60 -33.09 -13.84
C GLN A 506 21.91 -31.82 -13.38
N CYS A 507 22.30 -30.68 -13.95
CA CYS A 507 21.90 -29.32 -13.50
C CYS A 507 21.01 -28.57 -14.48
N ASP A 508 20.29 -29.27 -15.39
CA ASP A 508 19.39 -28.69 -16.41
C ASP A 508 18.25 -27.86 -15.80
N ALA A 509 17.80 -28.20 -14.59
CA ALA A 509 16.74 -27.53 -13.85
C ALA A 509 17.25 -26.55 -12.77
N VAL A 510 18.56 -26.30 -12.70
CA VAL A 510 19.17 -25.32 -11.81
C VAL A 510 19.16 -23.95 -12.49
N THR A 511 18.23 -23.08 -12.09
CA THR A 511 18.02 -21.76 -12.72
C THR A 511 18.91 -20.67 -12.12
N VAL A 512 19.25 -20.77 -10.84
CA VAL A 512 20.03 -19.79 -10.08
C VAL A 512 21.08 -20.52 -9.24
N LEU A 513 22.31 -20.00 -9.26
CA LEU A 513 23.39 -20.37 -8.36
C LEU A 513 23.97 -19.07 -7.78
N ASP A 514 23.93 -18.89 -6.46
CA ASP A 514 24.50 -17.74 -5.77
C ASP A 514 25.84 -18.10 -5.06
N THR A 515 26.39 -17.13 -4.34
CA THR A 515 27.65 -17.34 -3.60
C THR A 515 27.50 -18.40 -2.50
N GLY A 516 26.31 -18.48 -1.85
CA GLY A 516 25.99 -19.50 -0.85
C GLY A 516 25.96 -20.91 -1.48
N GLY A 517 25.31 -21.03 -2.65
CA GLY A 517 25.31 -22.29 -3.40
C GLY A 517 26.70 -22.74 -3.87
N ILE A 518 27.57 -21.81 -4.26
CA ILE A 518 28.96 -22.10 -4.58
C ILE A 518 29.71 -22.58 -3.33
N HIS A 519 29.51 -21.93 -2.17
CA HIS A 519 30.13 -22.32 -0.92
C HIS A 519 29.72 -23.75 -0.50
N ALA A 520 28.43 -24.05 -0.57
CA ALA A 520 27.89 -25.38 -0.27
C ALA A 520 28.45 -26.47 -1.21
N LEU A 521 28.52 -26.16 -2.53
CA LEU A 521 29.15 -27.08 -3.50
C LEU A 521 30.65 -27.28 -3.21
N THR A 522 31.38 -26.19 -2.89
CA THR A 522 32.80 -26.27 -2.52
C THR A 522 33.00 -27.15 -1.29
N HIS A 523 32.18 -26.95 -0.26
CA HIS A 523 32.21 -27.74 0.97
C HIS A 523 31.89 -29.21 0.70
N PHE A 524 30.93 -29.50 -0.16
CA PHE A 524 30.63 -30.86 -0.59
C PHE A 524 31.83 -31.53 -1.26
N VAL A 525 32.50 -30.84 -2.22
CA VAL A 525 33.70 -31.36 -2.90
C VAL A 525 34.88 -31.57 -1.94
N GLN A 526 35.04 -30.73 -0.91
CA GLN A 526 36.07 -30.85 0.11
C GLN A 526 35.90 -32.11 0.96
N HIS A 527 34.69 -32.54 1.22
CA HIS A 527 34.38 -33.70 2.06
C HIS A 527 34.23 -35.00 1.28
N MET A 528 34.45 -34.97 -0.04
CA MET A 528 34.49 -36.16 -0.87
C MET A 528 35.74 -37.00 -0.55
N LEU A 529 35.61 -38.32 -0.67
CA LEU A 529 36.73 -39.24 -0.51
C LEU A 529 37.78 -39.04 -1.63
N PRO A 530 39.07 -39.32 -1.38
CA PRO A 530 40.13 -39.05 -2.36
C PRO A 530 39.97 -39.75 -3.70
N HIS A 531 39.28 -40.89 -3.73
CA HIS A 531 39.01 -41.68 -4.94
C HIS A 531 37.72 -41.26 -5.67
N GLN A 532 36.90 -40.40 -5.06
CA GLN A 532 35.64 -39.95 -5.66
C GLN A 532 35.86 -38.81 -6.64
N GLN A 533 35.13 -38.85 -7.75
CA GLN A 533 35.11 -37.80 -8.75
C GLN A 533 33.70 -37.25 -8.92
N ILE A 534 33.58 -35.93 -9.14
CA ILE A 534 32.31 -35.23 -9.36
C ILE A 534 32.23 -34.72 -10.80
N TYR A 535 31.05 -34.87 -11.39
CA TYR A 535 30.74 -34.44 -12.74
C TYR A 535 29.51 -33.55 -12.71
N LEU A 536 29.54 -32.37 -13.39
CA LEU A 536 28.41 -31.51 -13.60
C LEU A 536 28.06 -31.49 -15.10
N CYS A 537 26.77 -31.68 -15.44
CA CYS A 537 26.33 -31.64 -16.81
C CYS A 537 25.02 -30.80 -16.98
N ASN A 538 24.70 -30.45 -18.22
CA ASN A 538 23.53 -29.69 -18.60
C ASN A 538 23.36 -28.35 -17.83
N MET A 539 24.45 -27.64 -17.57
CA MET A 539 24.43 -26.40 -16.81
C MET A 539 23.77 -25.27 -17.58
N GLN A 540 22.84 -24.56 -16.94
CA GLN A 540 22.27 -23.33 -17.50
C GLN A 540 23.27 -22.16 -17.46
N PHE A 541 23.01 -21.11 -18.27
CA PHE A 541 23.91 -19.98 -18.46
C PHE A 541 24.30 -19.26 -17.16
N GLN A 542 23.33 -18.98 -16.26
CA GLN A 542 23.60 -18.24 -15.02
C GLN A 542 24.44 -19.04 -14.04
N PRO A 543 24.12 -20.31 -13.68
CA PRO A 543 24.96 -21.16 -12.85
C PRO A 543 26.37 -21.37 -13.43
N LEU A 544 26.48 -21.64 -14.73
CA LEU A 544 27.78 -21.82 -15.39
C LEU A 544 28.65 -20.55 -15.27
N ARG A 545 28.06 -19.38 -15.53
CA ARG A 545 28.76 -18.10 -15.38
C ARG A 545 29.26 -17.85 -13.97
N MET A 546 28.49 -18.27 -12.95
CA MET A 546 28.89 -18.13 -11.55
C MET A 546 30.04 -19.07 -11.20
N LEU A 547 30.02 -20.31 -11.67
CA LEU A 547 31.14 -21.26 -11.48
C LEU A 547 32.41 -20.76 -12.17
N VAL A 548 32.34 -20.34 -13.41
CA VAL A 548 33.50 -19.79 -14.14
C VAL A 548 34.10 -18.58 -13.42
N LYS A 549 33.24 -17.69 -12.87
CA LYS A 549 33.71 -16.55 -12.08
C LYS A 549 34.40 -16.94 -10.78
N SER A 550 34.04 -18.09 -10.22
CA SER A 550 34.57 -18.65 -8.97
C SER A 550 35.65 -19.70 -9.19
N ASN A 551 36.16 -19.90 -10.42
CA ASN A 551 37.15 -20.91 -10.81
C ASN A 551 38.54 -20.72 -10.15
N SER A 552 38.75 -19.62 -9.40
CA SER A 552 39.95 -19.44 -8.55
C SER A 552 39.91 -20.28 -7.26
N VAL A 553 38.79 -20.94 -6.93
CA VAL A 553 38.65 -21.83 -5.78
C VAL A 553 39.20 -23.19 -6.15
N PRO A 554 40.27 -23.71 -5.47
CA PRO A 554 40.96 -24.95 -5.86
C PRO A 554 40.04 -26.17 -5.93
N GLU A 555 39.07 -26.26 -5.05
CA GLU A 555 38.12 -27.37 -4.97
C GLU A 555 37.23 -27.46 -6.22
N LEU A 556 36.82 -26.30 -6.78
CA LEU A 556 35.99 -26.25 -7.99
C LEU A 556 36.73 -26.67 -9.25
N GLN A 557 38.09 -26.66 -9.21
CA GLN A 557 38.94 -27.16 -10.31
C GLN A 557 38.95 -28.68 -10.41
N LYS A 558 38.50 -29.38 -9.33
CA LYS A 558 38.38 -30.85 -9.31
C LYS A 558 37.08 -31.35 -9.97
N ILE A 559 36.20 -30.44 -10.36
CA ILE A 559 34.91 -30.77 -10.96
C ILE A 559 35.10 -31.02 -12.47
N ASN A 560 34.64 -32.17 -12.93
CA ASN A 560 34.59 -32.51 -14.34
C ASN A 560 33.28 -31.97 -14.97
N TYR A 561 33.35 -31.48 -16.18
CA TYR A 561 32.19 -30.94 -16.87
C TYR A 561 31.83 -31.74 -18.11
N GLY A 562 30.50 -31.99 -18.30
CA GLY A 562 29.95 -32.62 -19.49
C GLY A 562 28.89 -31.77 -20.15
N SER A 563 28.70 -31.94 -21.46
CA SER A 563 27.66 -31.28 -22.21
C SER A 563 26.26 -31.76 -21.78
N ASP A 564 26.15 -33.07 -21.60
CA ASP A 564 24.94 -33.76 -21.19
C ASP A 564 25.27 -35.03 -20.38
N LEU A 565 24.24 -35.72 -19.93
CA LEU A 565 24.39 -36.93 -19.11
C LEU A 565 25.11 -38.06 -19.87
N GLN A 566 24.85 -38.21 -21.18
CA GLN A 566 25.48 -39.23 -21.99
C GLN A 566 26.99 -38.98 -22.22
N ASP A 567 27.36 -37.72 -22.43
CA ASP A 567 28.76 -37.29 -22.53
C ASP A 567 29.53 -37.60 -21.23
N VAL A 568 28.91 -37.36 -20.08
CA VAL A 568 29.50 -37.71 -18.77
C VAL A 568 29.69 -39.23 -18.64
N PHE A 569 28.69 -40.02 -18.95
CA PHE A 569 28.84 -41.50 -18.88
C PHE A 569 29.91 -42.01 -19.83
N ASN A 570 30.06 -41.46 -21.00
CA ASN A 570 31.13 -41.81 -21.93
C ASN A 570 32.53 -41.46 -21.37
N LYS A 571 32.67 -40.27 -20.77
CA LYS A 571 33.92 -39.86 -20.10
C LYS A 571 34.30 -40.78 -18.93
N ILE A 572 33.30 -41.23 -18.18
CA ILE A 572 33.56 -42.17 -17.07
C ILE A 572 34.03 -43.53 -17.61
N ARG A 573 33.41 -44.05 -18.68
CA ARG A 573 33.86 -45.28 -19.35
C ARG A 573 35.29 -45.19 -19.87
N GLU A 574 35.64 -44.08 -20.52
CA GLU A 574 37.01 -43.84 -20.99
C GLU A 574 38.02 -43.77 -19.81
N PHE A 575 37.61 -43.13 -18.69
CA PHE A 575 38.46 -43.06 -17.50
C PHE A 575 38.68 -44.43 -16.83
N GLU A 576 37.65 -45.25 -16.70
CA GLU A 576 37.77 -46.62 -16.14
C GLU A 576 38.57 -47.55 -17.04
N GLN A 577 38.47 -47.43 -18.37
CA GLN A 577 39.30 -48.20 -19.31
C GLN A 577 40.79 -47.81 -19.25
N ALA A 578 41.08 -46.55 -18.91
CA ALA A 578 42.46 -46.06 -18.79
C ALA A 578 43.10 -46.39 -17.41
N ASN A 579 42.28 -46.65 -16.39
CA ASN A 579 42.70 -46.93 -15.01
C ASN A 579 41.97 -48.21 -14.48
N PRO A 580 42.22 -49.39 -15.04
CA PRO A 580 41.52 -50.63 -14.66
C PRO A 580 41.80 -51.11 -13.24
#